data_b9c44d3865f3b26f0e389aeb6b0d0ec8
#
_entry.id   b9c44d3865f3b26f0e389aeb6b0d0ec8
#
_cell.length_a   1.000
_cell.length_b   1.000
_cell.length_c   1.000
_cell.angle_alpha   90.00
_cell.angle_beta   90.00
_cell.angle_gamma   90.00
#
_symmetry.space_group_name_H-M   'P 1'
#
loop_
_entity.id
_entity.type
_entity.pdbx_description
1 polymer ?
#
loop_
_entity_poly.entity_id
_entity_poly.type
_entity_poly.pdbx_seq_one_letter_code
_entity_poly.pdbx_strand_id
1 'polypeptide(L)'
;MVHVIEIDLAGKTLRLETGRLARQADGAVLASYGDTVVLATAVASQTAKPGVDFLPLTCDYQEKAYAAGKIPGGYFKREGRPSEKEVLTSRLIDRPLRPLFPEEWHFETQVIASVLSADQTGTADVIGITAASAALSVSNIPFLGPIAGVKVGRVDGKFVINPDLTTLEKSDLHLVVAGTADAVMMVEGGANEQPEAVMLGAIEAAHAEIKKIVAKIRELQGKVGKTKRIAPEEHIDEGLKKQVREIVAKQIREAIFIPNKSARQEKLDAIKKEAVEKLKSDDPNRERHVKLTFHSLEYTEVRHMILEKGSRADGRGPADIRPITCEVGVLPRTHGSALFTRGETQSLAVVTLGSTDDEQRIDALEGEYFRTFMLHYNFPPFSVGEARPLRSPGRREVGHGALAERAL
;
A
#
# COMPACT_ATOMS: atom_id res chain seq x y z
N MET A 1 29.79 -13.58 -6.22
CA MET A 1 30.22 -12.69 -7.33
C MET A 1 29.33 -11.45 -7.27
N VAL A 2 29.87 -10.27 -7.55
CA VAL A 2 29.11 -9.01 -7.60
C VAL A 2 28.62 -8.81 -9.03
N HIS A 3 27.35 -8.48 -9.20
CA HIS A 3 26.74 -8.17 -10.49
C HIS A 3 26.14 -6.78 -10.45
N VAL A 4 26.29 -6.05 -11.55
CA VAL A 4 25.87 -4.66 -11.69
C VAL A 4 25.12 -4.49 -13.00
N ILE A 5 24.09 -3.69 -12.99
CA ILE A 5 23.45 -3.11 -14.17
C ILE A 5 23.29 -1.61 -13.99
N GLU A 6 23.32 -0.90 -15.10
CA GLU A 6 23.18 0.57 -15.14
C GLU A 6 22.10 0.97 -16.13
N ILE A 7 21.40 2.04 -15.79
CA ILE A 7 20.25 2.55 -16.52
C ILE A 7 20.40 4.06 -16.57
N ASP A 8 20.37 4.66 -17.77
CA ASP A 8 20.18 6.10 -17.87
C ASP A 8 18.72 6.45 -17.55
N LEU A 9 18.53 7.24 -16.53
CA LEU A 9 17.22 7.70 -16.06
C LEU A 9 17.25 9.22 -15.91
N ALA A 10 16.60 9.93 -16.83
CA ALA A 10 16.55 11.38 -16.85
C ALA A 10 17.94 12.06 -16.79
N GLY A 11 18.93 11.53 -17.53
CA GLY A 11 20.28 12.06 -17.59
C GLY A 11 21.17 11.75 -16.39
N LYS A 12 20.70 10.91 -15.45
CA LYS A 12 21.50 10.37 -14.32
C LYS A 12 21.53 8.85 -14.39
N THR A 13 22.62 8.24 -13.96
CA THR A 13 22.73 6.78 -13.91
C THR A 13 22.06 6.20 -12.66
N LEU A 14 21.05 5.36 -12.85
CA LEU A 14 20.55 4.45 -11.83
C LEU A 14 21.35 3.14 -11.92
N ARG A 15 22.08 2.80 -10.87
CA ARG A 15 22.90 1.61 -10.76
C ARG A 15 22.29 0.63 -9.77
N LEU A 16 22.08 -0.62 -10.20
CA LEU A 16 21.60 -1.72 -9.36
C LEU A 16 22.73 -2.76 -9.22
N GLU A 17 23.10 -3.03 -7.98
CA GLU A 17 24.18 -3.97 -7.64
C GLU A 17 23.68 -5.06 -6.70
N THR A 18 24.06 -6.30 -6.92
CA THR A 18 23.75 -7.43 -6.04
C THR A 18 24.98 -8.31 -5.76
N GLY A 19 24.94 -9.07 -4.65
CA GLY A 19 25.97 -10.03 -4.27
C GLY A 19 27.07 -9.48 -3.33
N ARG A 20 27.09 -8.18 -3.02
CA ARG A 20 28.06 -7.57 -2.10
C ARG A 20 27.56 -7.54 -0.66
N LEU A 21 26.37 -6.97 -0.43
CA LEU A 21 25.78 -6.74 0.89
C LEU A 21 24.65 -7.72 1.18
N ALA A 22 24.31 -7.89 2.46
CA ALA A 22 23.17 -8.67 2.93
C ALA A 22 23.09 -10.09 2.35
N ARG A 23 24.20 -10.82 2.33
CA ARG A 23 24.36 -12.13 1.66
C ARG A 23 23.48 -13.24 2.23
N GLN A 24 22.94 -13.07 3.43
CA GLN A 24 22.03 -14.03 4.06
C GLN A 24 20.57 -13.83 3.70
N ALA A 25 20.22 -12.68 3.09
CA ALA A 25 18.86 -12.44 2.59
C ALA A 25 18.57 -13.34 1.37
N ASP A 26 17.30 -13.66 1.16
CA ASP A 26 16.87 -14.40 -0.05
C ASP A 26 17.17 -13.58 -1.31
N GLY A 27 17.01 -12.27 -1.25
CA GLY A 27 17.46 -11.31 -2.26
C GLY A 27 17.93 -10.01 -1.65
N ALA A 28 18.96 -9.39 -2.22
CA ALA A 28 19.48 -8.10 -1.79
C ALA A 28 19.99 -7.30 -2.99
N VAL A 29 19.62 -6.02 -3.06
CA VAL A 29 20.08 -5.10 -4.11
C VAL A 29 20.45 -3.76 -3.49
N LEU A 30 21.61 -3.25 -3.86
CA LEU A 30 22.06 -1.91 -3.59
C LEU A 30 21.76 -1.04 -4.80
N ALA A 31 20.86 -0.08 -4.67
CA ALA A 31 20.49 0.86 -5.72
C ALA A 31 21.14 2.23 -5.46
N SER A 32 21.80 2.79 -6.45
CA SER A 32 22.42 4.13 -6.36
C SER A 32 21.90 5.03 -7.49
N TYR A 33 21.54 6.27 -7.16
CA TYR A 33 21.11 7.29 -8.10
C TYR A 33 21.69 8.63 -7.64
N GLY A 34 22.71 9.13 -8.34
CA GLY A 34 23.58 10.16 -7.79
C GLY A 34 24.27 9.66 -6.52
N ASP A 35 24.31 10.48 -5.47
CA ASP A 35 24.87 10.11 -4.16
C ASP A 35 23.82 9.47 -3.23
N THR A 36 22.59 9.33 -3.67
CA THR A 36 21.56 8.57 -2.94
C THR A 36 21.75 7.07 -3.14
N VAL A 37 21.89 6.33 -2.04
CA VAL A 37 22.12 4.88 -2.01
C VAL A 37 21.12 4.20 -1.09
N VAL A 38 20.37 3.25 -1.64
CA VAL A 38 19.36 2.46 -0.91
C VAL A 38 19.70 0.97 -0.99
N LEU A 39 19.83 0.32 0.16
CA LEU A 39 19.91 -1.13 0.25
C LEU A 39 18.51 -1.70 0.45
N ALA A 40 18.05 -2.52 -0.48
CA ALA A 40 16.82 -3.30 -0.33
C ALA A 40 17.13 -4.78 -0.13
N THR A 41 16.43 -5.39 0.84
CA THR A 41 16.51 -6.82 1.14
C THR A 41 15.12 -7.45 1.12
N ALA A 42 15.03 -8.69 0.68
CA ALA A 42 13.82 -9.50 0.73
C ALA A 42 14.13 -10.84 1.39
N VAL A 43 13.32 -11.23 2.36
CA VAL A 43 13.43 -12.49 3.11
C VAL A 43 12.04 -13.08 3.31
N ALA A 44 11.90 -14.39 3.16
CA ALA A 44 10.68 -15.11 3.48
C ALA A 44 10.96 -16.28 4.42
N SER A 45 10.01 -16.54 5.34
CA SER A 45 10.07 -17.70 6.24
C SER A 45 10.10 -19.01 5.43
N GLN A 46 10.72 -20.05 6.01
CA GLN A 46 10.78 -21.37 5.37
C GLN A 46 9.44 -22.12 5.44
N THR A 47 8.62 -21.82 6.44
CA THR A 47 7.32 -22.44 6.66
C THR A 47 6.23 -21.38 6.81
N ALA A 48 5.03 -21.66 6.29
CA ALA A 48 3.86 -20.84 6.56
C ALA A 48 3.33 -21.10 7.97
N LYS A 49 2.81 -20.06 8.63
CA LYS A 49 2.14 -20.21 9.93
C LYS A 49 0.77 -20.89 9.72
N PRO A 50 0.40 -21.89 10.53
CA PRO A 50 -0.92 -22.51 10.44
C PRO A 50 -2.05 -21.49 10.61
N GLY A 51 -3.10 -21.60 9.80
CA GLY A 51 -4.30 -20.77 9.90
C GLY A 51 -4.19 -19.36 9.31
N VAL A 52 -3.09 -19.03 8.65
CA VAL A 52 -2.95 -17.78 7.90
C VAL A 52 -3.56 -17.96 6.50
N ASP A 53 -4.51 -17.11 6.16
CA ASP A 53 -5.26 -17.10 4.89
C ASP A 53 -5.03 -15.81 4.06
N PHE A 54 -3.99 -15.07 4.39
CA PHE A 54 -3.60 -13.84 3.70
C PHE A 54 -2.08 -13.78 3.51
N LEU A 55 -1.61 -12.89 2.66
CA LEU A 55 -0.19 -12.60 2.49
C LEU A 55 0.36 -11.81 3.69
N PRO A 56 1.19 -12.42 4.57
CA PRO A 56 1.81 -11.71 5.69
C PRO A 56 3.07 -10.97 5.23
N LEU A 57 2.88 -9.94 4.39
CA LEU A 57 3.94 -9.09 3.87
C LEU A 57 4.13 -7.87 4.78
N THR A 58 5.38 -7.64 5.17
CA THR A 58 5.83 -6.41 5.84
C THR A 58 6.86 -5.71 4.97
N CYS A 59 6.57 -4.47 4.60
CA CYS A 59 7.53 -3.58 3.94
C CYS A 59 7.96 -2.50 4.91
N ASP A 60 9.25 -2.33 5.12
CA ASP A 60 9.84 -1.31 5.95
C ASP A 60 10.77 -0.43 5.11
N TYR A 61 10.68 0.87 5.34
CA TYR A 61 11.61 1.86 4.81
C TYR A 61 12.25 2.60 5.99
N GLN A 62 13.56 2.78 5.93
CA GLN A 62 14.32 3.38 7.01
C GLN A 62 15.29 4.42 6.46
N GLU A 63 15.28 5.60 7.05
CA GLU A 63 16.24 6.68 6.80
C GLU A 63 17.26 6.71 7.92
N LYS A 64 18.51 6.39 7.62
CA LYS A 64 19.58 6.44 8.62
C LYS A 64 20.13 7.85 8.73
N ALA A 65 20.19 8.42 9.94
CA ALA A 65 20.73 9.77 10.17
C ALA A 65 22.13 9.94 9.57
N TYR A 66 22.97 8.91 9.67
CA TYR A 66 24.31 8.93 9.07
C TYR A 66 24.32 9.05 7.55
N ALA A 67 23.22 8.70 6.87
CA ALA A 67 23.12 8.83 5.42
C ALA A 67 23.24 10.29 4.95
N ALA A 68 22.88 11.25 5.80
CA ALA A 68 23.09 12.69 5.59
C ALA A 68 24.20 13.27 6.48
N GLY A 69 25.10 12.42 7.03
CA GLY A 69 26.16 12.86 7.92
C GLY A 69 25.67 13.40 9.28
N LYS A 70 24.44 13.05 9.69
CA LYS A 70 23.82 13.53 10.91
C LYS A 70 23.93 12.51 12.06
N ILE A 71 23.95 13.00 13.29
CA ILE A 71 23.78 12.20 14.50
C ILE A 71 22.28 12.21 14.85
N PRO A 72 21.67 11.04 15.18
CA PRO A 72 20.27 11.00 15.56
C PRO A 72 19.93 11.97 16.69
N GLY A 73 18.79 12.63 16.61
CA GLY A 73 18.26 13.53 17.62
C GLY A 73 17.89 12.82 18.94
N GLY A 74 17.32 13.57 19.86
CA GLY A 74 16.86 13.07 21.15
C GLY A 74 18.00 12.78 22.15
N TYR A 75 17.61 12.38 23.36
CA TYR A 75 18.54 12.14 24.47
C TYR A 75 19.49 10.95 24.19
N PHE A 76 18.98 9.85 23.68
CA PHE A 76 19.75 8.62 23.45
C PHE A 76 20.67 8.67 22.22
N LYS A 77 20.56 9.71 21.38
CA LYS A 77 21.34 9.82 20.13
C LYS A 77 21.26 8.56 19.25
N ARG A 78 20.08 7.96 19.19
CA ARG A 78 19.78 6.72 18.44
C ARG A 78 18.43 6.84 17.73
N GLU A 79 18.34 6.30 16.52
CA GLU A 79 17.05 6.16 15.82
C GLU A 79 16.11 5.30 16.66
N GLY A 80 14.86 5.74 16.75
CA GLY A 80 13.82 5.11 17.54
C GLY A 80 12.67 4.60 16.68
N ARG A 81 11.46 5.14 16.91
CA ARG A 81 10.28 4.80 16.12
C ARG A 81 10.41 5.40 14.72
N PRO A 82 9.87 4.72 13.68
CA PRO A 82 9.82 5.28 12.34
C PRO A 82 9.11 6.65 12.32
N SER A 83 9.69 7.58 11.59
CA SER A 83 9.08 8.86 11.29
C SER A 83 7.81 8.69 10.42
N GLU A 84 6.98 9.73 10.35
CA GLU A 84 5.82 9.73 9.45
C GLU A 84 6.23 9.49 8.00
N LYS A 85 7.30 10.13 7.53
CA LYS A 85 7.87 9.95 6.19
C LYS A 85 8.27 8.49 5.94
N GLU A 86 8.94 7.85 6.89
CA GLU A 86 9.32 6.43 6.76
C GLU A 86 8.10 5.52 6.70
N VAL A 87 7.05 5.80 7.48
CA VAL A 87 5.79 5.05 7.43
C VAL A 87 5.09 5.23 6.08
N LEU A 88 5.03 6.45 5.56
CA LEU A 88 4.41 6.75 4.26
C LEU A 88 5.17 6.09 3.11
N THR A 89 6.51 6.18 3.13
CA THR A 89 7.35 5.54 2.11
C THR A 89 7.28 4.00 2.19
N SER A 90 7.20 3.42 3.39
CA SER A 90 6.93 1.98 3.55
C SER A 90 5.64 1.57 2.84
N ARG A 91 4.60 2.39 2.90
CA ARG A 91 3.32 2.17 2.20
C ARG A 91 3.43 2.38 0.69
N LEU A 92 4.23 3.34 0.23
CA LEU A 92 4.53 3.52 -1.20
C LEU A 92 5.22 2.29 -1.80
N ILE A 93 6.07 1.61 -1.03
CA ILE A 93 6.73 0.35 -1.45
C ILE A 93 5.75 -0.83 -1.39
N ASP A 94 5.00 -0.99 -0.31
CA ASP A 94 4.08 -2.12 -0.10
C ASP A 94 2.97 -2.18 -1.17
N ARG A 95 2.32 -1.06 -1.45
CA ARG A 95 1.12 -1.00 -2.29
C ARG A 95 1.31 -1.58 -3.69
N PRO A 96 2.36 -1.22 -4.45
CA PRO A 96 2.56 -1.77 -5.79
C PRO A 96 3.19 -3.17 -5.79
N LEU A 97 3.85 -3.60 -4.70
CA LEU A 97 4.46 -4.93 -4.60
C LEU A 97 3.44 -6.01 -4.23
N ARG A 98 2.56 -5.71 -3.28
CA ARG A 98 1.62 -6.67 -2.68
C ARG A 98 0.75 -7.43 -3.69
N PRO A 99 0.15 -6.81 -4.72
CA PRO A 99 -0.69 -7.51 -5.70
C PRO A 99 0.08 -8.46 -6.62
N LEU A 100 1.41 -8.42 -6.58
CA LEU A 100 2.28 -9.21 -7.44
C LEU A 100 2.81 -10.49 -6.76
N PHE A 101 2.29 -10.83 -5.59
CA PHE A 101 2.50 -12.14 -4.99
C PHE A 101 1.34 -13.07 -5.37
N PRO A 102 1.60 -14.39 -5.54
CA PRO A 102 0.52 -15.38 -5.69
C PRO A 102 -0.42 -15.34 -4.49
N GLU A 103 -1.72 -15.54 -4.71
CA GLU A 103 -2.74 -15.55 -3.64
C GLU A 103 -2.45 -16.59 -2.55
N GLU A 104 -1.87 -17.73 -2.96
CA GLU A 104 -1.54 -18.85 -2.08
C GLU A 104 -0.21 -18.64 -1.32
N TRP A 105 0.47 -17.51 -1.50
CA TRP A 105 1.71 -17.24 -0.79
C TRP A 105 1.46 -16.74 0.63
N HIS A 106 1.35 -17.66 1.58
CA HIS A 106 1.08 -17.40 3.00
C HIS A 106 2.32 -17.44 3.91
N PHE A 107 3.51 -17.36 3.32
CA PHE A 107 4.77 -17.30 4.06
C PHE A 107 5.06 -15.89 4.53
N GLU A 108 5.45 -15.76 5.80
CA GLU A 108 5.86 -14.46 6.33
C GLU A 108 7.00 -13.88 5.48
N THR A 109 6.76 -12.74 4.88
CA THR A 109 7.68 -12.11 3.93
C THR A 109 8.00 -10.70 4.40
N GLN A 110 9.28 -10.36 4.45
CA GLN A 110 9.75 -9.04 4.83
C GLN A 110 10.61 -8.42 3.73
N VAL A 111 10.30 -7.17 3.40
CA VAL A 111 11.08 -6.33 2.49
C VAL A 111 11.53 -5.10 3.28
N ILE A 112 12.83 -4.86 3.33
CA ILE A 112 13.40 -3.70 4.01
C ILE A 112 14.19 -2.88 3.00
N ALA A 113 13.88 -1.59 2.87
CA ALA A 113 14.65 -0.61 2.12
C ALA A 113 15.30 0.37 3.09
N SER A 114 16.63 0.38 3.16
CA SER A 114 17.39 1.26 4.06
C SER A 114 18.20 2.27 3.26
N VAL A 115 18.01 3.55 3.54
CA VAL A 115 18.79 4.64 2.95
C VAL A 115 20.14 4.70 3.67
N LEU A 116 21.22 4.43 2.94
CA LEU A 116 22.59 4.37 3.46
C LEU A 116 23.40 5.62 3.11
N SER A 117 23.01 6.33 2.06
CA SER A 117 23.54 7.64 1.68
C SER A 117 22.42 8.44 1.04
N ALA A 118 22.34 9.73 1.29
CA ALA A 118 21.32 10.61 0.74
C ALA A 118 21.96 11.92 0.32
N ASP A 119 21.73 12.28 -0.96
CA ASP A 119 21.86 13.64 -1.43
C ASP A 119 20.57 14.44 -1.15
N GLN A 120 20.59 15.72 -1.46
CA GLN A 120 19.45 16.60 -1.23
C GLN A 120 18.41 16.54 -2.38
N THR A 121 18.40 15.48 -3.20
CA THR A 121 17.47 15.35 -4.33
C THR A 121 16.10 14.82 -3.94
N GLY A 122 15.97 14.17 -2.76
CA GLY A 122 14.70 13.65 -2.27
C GLY A 122 14.13 12.48 -3.07
N THR A 123 14.98 11.68 -3.74
CA THR A 123 14.55 10.56 -4.61
C THR A 123 14.61 9.19 -3.94
N ALA A 124 15.04 9.09 -2.70
CA ALA A 124 15.28 7.82 -2.00
C ALA A 124 14.03 6.92 -1.92
N ASP A 125 12.83 7.47 -1.85
CA ASP A 125 11.56 6.77 -1.82
C ASP A 125 11.30 5.95 -3.10
N VAL A 126 11.41 6.56 -4.29
CA VAL A 126 11.18 5.88 -5.58
C VAL A 126 12.32 4.91 -5.90
N ILE A 127 13.56 5.24 -5.50
CA ILE A 127 14.68 4.31 -5.57
C ILE A 127 14.43 3.10 -4.67
N GLY A 128 13.84 3.31 -3.49
CA GLY A 128 13.40 2.25 -2.57
C GLY A 128 12.40 1.29 -3.19
N ILE A 129 11.39 1.78 -3.93
CA ILE A 129 10.43 0.94 -4.68
C ILE A 129 11.17 0.05 -5.69
N THR A 130 12.03 0.65 -6.48
CA THR A 130 12.79 -0.03 -7.54
C THR A 130 13.77 -1.06 -6.97
N ALA A 131 14.50 -0.70 -5.90
CA ALA A 131 15.43 -1.58 -5.22
C ALA A 131 14.73 -2.79 -4.57
N ALA A 132 13.58 -2.56 -3.91
CA ALA A 132 12.76 -3.61 -3.30
C ALA A 132 12.25 -4.60 -4.35
N SER A 133 11.76 -4.10 -5.48
CA SER A 133 11.35 -4.93 -6.62
C SER A 133 12.52 -5.74 -7.20
N ALA A 134 13.69 -5.13 -7.38
CA ALA A 134 14.86 -5.82 -7.85
C ALA A 134 15.33 -6.90 -6.86
N ALA A 135 15.30 -6.64 -5.55
CA ALA A 135 15.64 -7.63 -4.52
C ALA A 135 14.69 -8.84 -4.55
N LEU A 136 13.38 -8.61 -4.66
CA LEU A 136 12.39 -9.67 -4.86
C LEU A 136 12.63 -10.43 -6.14
N SER A 137 12.95 -9.75 -7.24
CA SER A 137 13.19 -10.37 -8.55
C SER A 137 14.37 -11.33 -8.55
N VAL A 138 15.48 -10.99 -7.87
CA VAL A 138 16.66 -11.86 -7.78
C VAL A 138 16.55 -12.93 -6.69
N SER A 139 15.58 -12.83 -5.77
CA SER A 139 15.35 -13.79 -4.69
C SER A 139 14.68 -15.08 -5.19
N ASN A 140 14.54 -16.06 -4.30
CA ASN A 140 13.73 -17.27 -4.53
C ASN A 140 12.25 -17.07 -4.16
N ILE A 141 11.83 -15.90 -3.69
CA ILE A 141 10.45 -15.61 -3.34
C ILE A 141 9.62 -15.46 -4.62
N PRO A 142 8.44 -16.11 -4.74
CA PRO A 142 7.59 -15.97 -5.92
C PRO A 142 7.06 -14.52 -5.98
N PHE A 143 7.37 -13.87 -7.11
CA PHE A 143 7.02 -12.48 -7.35
C PHE A 143 6.76 -12.28 -8.85
N LEU A 144 5.56 -11.81 -9.20
CA LEU A 144 5.08 -11.66 -10.58
C LEU A 144 5.52 -10.34 -11.23
N GLY A 145 6.37 -9.56 -10.55
CA GLY A 145 7.01 -8.37 -11.11
C GLY A 145 8.04 -8.69 -12.20
N PRO A 146 9.00 -7.77 -12.42
CA PRO A 146 9.33 -6.61 -11.61
C PRO A 146 8.44 -5.40 -11.83
N ILE A 147 8.55 -4.46 -10.89
CA ILE A 147 8.06 -3.08 -11.00
C ILE A 147 9.21 -2.08 -10.85
N ALA A 148 8.94 -0.83 -11.22
CA ALA A 148 9.78 0.29 -10.86
C ALA A 148 8.93 1.49 -10.43
N GLY A 149 9.53 2.44 -9.72
CA GLY A 149 8.90 3.69 -9.30
C GLY A 149 9.67 4.89 -9.79
N VAL A 150 8.96 5.95 -10.19
CA VAL A 150 9.53 7.25 -10.53
C VAL A 150 8.66 8.38 -9.99
N LYS A 151 9.28 9.54 -9.74
CA LYS A 151 8.58 10.80 -9.52
C LYS A 151 8.35 11.53 -10.83
N VAL A 152 7.26 12.27 -10.91
CA VAL A 152 7.00 13.21 -12.00
C VAL A 152 6.62 14.54 -11.40
N GLY A 153 7.34 15.58 -11.82
CA GLY A 153 6.96 16.98 -11.66
C GLY A 153 6.59 17.58 -12.99
N ARG A 154 6.04 18.80 -12.97
CA ARG A 154 5.78 19.59 -14.18
C ARG A 154 6.16 21.05 -13.94
N VAL A 155 7.11 21.54 -14.73
CA VAL A 155 7.60 22.91 -14.66
C VAL A 155 7.49 23.52 -16.05
N ASP A 156 6.94 24.71 -16.15
CA ASP A 156 6.71 25.42 -17.42
C ASP A 156 6.01 24.56 -18.48
N GLY A 157 5.04 23.75 -18.03
CA GLY A 157 4.26 22.87 -18.89
C GLY A 157 4.98 21.60 -19.35
N LYS A 158 6.23 21.33 -18.91
CA LYS A 158 7.02 20.15 -19.28
C LYS A 158 7.14 19.17 -18.12
N PHE A 159 6.96 17.89 -18.39
CA PHE A 159 7.17 16.84 -17.40
C PHE A 159 8.66 16.62 -17.12
N VAL A 160 9.00 16.52 -15.85
CA VAL A 160 10.36 16.28 -15.34
C VAL A 160 10.33 14.99 -14.52
N ILE A 161 11.15 14.03 -14.91
CA ILE A 161 11.28 12.73 -14.20
C ILE A 161 12.31 12.86 -13.08
N ASN A 162 11.96 12.35 -11.91
CA ASN A 162 12.76 12.43 -10.69
C ASN A 162 13.33 13.84 -10.43
N PRO A 163 12.47 14.88 -10.44
CA PRO A 163 12.91 16.23 -10.14
C PRO A 163 13.53 16.29 -8.74
N ASP A 164 14.55 17.11 -8.57
CA ASP A 164 15.08 17.45 -7.25
C ASP A 164 14.11 18.36 -6.48
N LEU A 165 14.39 18.59 -5.20
CA LEU A 165 13.51 19.37 -4.32
C LEU A 165 13.30 20.80 -4.82
N THR A 166 14.35 21.45 -5.34
CA THR A 166 14.27 22.83 -5.85
C THR A 166 13.41 22.93 -7.12
N THR A 167 13.43 21.91 -7.94
CA THR A 167 12.56 21.77 -9.11
C THR A 167 11.12 21.47 -8.70
N LEU A 168 10.92 20.62 -7.66
CA LEU A 168 9.59 20.30 -7.13
C LEU A 168 8.88 21.52 -6.53
N GLU A 169 9.60 22.44 -5.89
CA GLU A 169 9.02 23.69 -5.37
C GLU A 169 8.37 24.56 -6.46
N LYS A 170 8.85 24.45 -7.70
CA LYS A 170 8.31 25.17 -8.87
C LYS A 170 7.29 24.36 -9.65
N SER A 171 7.07 23.12 -9.25
CA SER A 171 6.20 22.19 -9.96
C SER A 171 4.73 22.41 -9.62
N ASP A 172 3.86 22.39 -10.63
CA ASP A 172 2.42 22.48 -10.48
C ASP A 172 1.74 21.11 -10.29
N LEU A 173 2.53 20.03 -10.32
CA LEU A 173 2.11 18.69 -9.92
C LEU A 173 3.28 17.90 -9.31
N HIS A 174 2.95 16.95 -8.46
CA HIS A 174 3.91 16.01 -7.88
C HIS A 174 3.26 14.63 -7.82
N LEU A 175 3.72 13.71 -8.67
CA LEU A 175 3.23 12.33 -8.69
C LEU A 175 4.37 11.35 -8.41
N VAL A 176 4.06 10.31 -7.63
CA VAL A 176 4.83 9.06 -7.56
C VAL A 176 4.04 8.01 -8.32
N VAL A 177 4.66 7.43 -9.33
CA VAL A 177 4.05 6.38 -10.16
C VAL A 177 4.90 5.12 -10.06
N ALA A 178 4.25 3.98 -9.83
CA ALA A 178 4.90 2.68 -9.87
C ALA A 178 4.11 1.71 -10.76
N GLY A 179 4.83 0.87 -11.50
CA GLY A 179 4.20 -0.05 -12.43
C GLY A 179 5.11 -1.18 -12.92
N THR A 180 4.49 -2.13 -13.60
CA THR A 180 5.16 -3.16 -14.40
C THR A 180 5.46 -2.63 -15.81
N ALA A 181 5.97 -3.48 -16.70
CA ALA A 181 6.11 -3.13 -18.11
C ALA A 181 4.76 -2.87 -18.79
N ASP A 182 3.70 -3.52 -18.31
CA ASP A 182 2.42 -3.60 -19.00
C ASP A 182 1.31 -2.76 -18.33
N ALA A 183 1.47 -2.43 -17.04
CA ALA A 183 0.44 -1.76 -16.26
C ALA A 183 1.00 -0.80 -15.21
N VAL A 184 0.29 0.30 -14.98
CA VAL A 184 0.48 1.17 -13.81
C VAL A 184 -0.20 0.52 -12.61
N MET A 185 0.57 0.32 -11.54
CA MET A 185 0.13 -0.38 -10.33
C MET A 185 -0.23 0.57 -9.18
N MET A 186 0.40 1.74 -9.14
CA MET A 186 0.19 2.71 -8.07
C MET A 186 0.46 4.12 -8.58
N VAL A 187 -0.42 5.03 -8.20
CA VAL A 187 -0.23 6.48 -8.37
C VAL A 187 -0.54 7.14 -7.03
N GLU A 188 0.32 8.02 -6.60
CA GLU A 188 0.10 8.86 -5.43
C GLU A 188 0.72 10.23 -5.64
N GLY A 189 0.03 11.29 -5.26
CA GLY A 189 0.56 12.65 -5.35
C GLY A 189 -0.52 13.71 -5.21
N GLY A 190 -0.18 14.91 -5.63
CA GLY A 190 -1.06 16.07 -5.66
C GLY A 190 -0.76 16.93 -6.87
N ALA A 191 -1.68 17.84 -7.16
CA ALA A 191 -1.53 18.81 -8.24
C ALA A 191 -2.30 20.09 -7.89
N ASN A 192 -1.82 21.22 -8.39
CA ASN A 192 -2.49 22.51 -8.25
C ASN A 192 -3.59 22.62 -9.31
N GLU A 193 -4.74 21.96 -9.05
CA GLU A 193 -5.95 22.00 -9.91
C GLU A 193 -5.70 21.67 -11.39
N GLN A 194 -4.78 20.74 -11.68
CA GLN A 194 -4.45 20.38 -13.06
C GLN A 194 -5.57 19.52 -13.69
N PRO A 195 -5.88 19.73 -15.00
CA PRO A 195 -6.85 18.93 -15.73
C PRO A 195 -6.44 17.45 -15.82
N GLU A 196 -7.43 16.55 -15.94
CA GLU A 196 -7.22 15.10 -16.07
C GLU A 196 -6.26 14.75 -17.21
N ALA A 197 -6.32 15.46 -18.34
CA ALA A 197 -5.43 15.23 -19.49
C ALA A 197 -3.95 15.44 -19.14
N VAL A 198 -3.65 16.44 -18.28
CA VAL A 198 -2.29 16.69 -17.78
C VAL A 198 -1.86 15.57 -16.84
N MET A 199 -2.76 15.13 -15.94
CA MET A 199 -2.49 14.03 -15.02
C MET A 199 -2.21 12.73 -15.77
N LEU A 200 -3.00 12.41 -16.80
CA LEU A 200 -2.78 11.24 -17.66
C LEU A 200 -1.44 11.32 -18.39
N GLY A 201 -1.11 12.48 -18.98
CA GLY A 201 0.18 12.69 -19.63
C GLY A 201 1.38 12.51 -18.69
N ALA A 202 1.25 12.92 -17.41
CA ALA A 202 2.29 12.70 -16.40
C ALA A 202 2.45 11.21 -16.07
N ILE A 203 1.35 10.46 -15.97
CA ILE A 203 1.38 9.00 -15.73
C ILE A 203 1.99 8.28 -16.93
N GLU A 204 1.67 8.66 -18.16
CA GLU A 204 2.24 8.09 -19.38
C GLU A 204 3.75 8.34 -19.46
N ALA A 205 4.20 9.58 -19.17
CA ALA A 205 5.62 9.93 -19.11
C ALA A 205 6.37 9.08 -18.07
N ALA A 206 5.77 8.90 -16.88
CA ALA A 206 6.32 8.03 -15.85
C ALA A 206 6.42 6.57 -16.32
N HIS A 207 5.35 6.04 -16.93
CA HIS A 207 5.30 4.64 -17.35
C HIS A 207 6.32 4.34 -18.46
N ALA A 208 6.62 5.30 -19.31
CA ALA A 208 7.67 5.17 -20.32
C ALA A 208 9.06 4.92 -19.69
N GLU A 209 9.40 5.62 -18.62
CA GLU A 209 10.66 5.42 -17.88
C GLU A 209 10.63 4.13 -17.05
N ILE A 210 9.50 3.79 -16.42
CA ILE A 210 9.30 2.56 -15.68
C ILE A 210 9.60 1.34 -16.54
N LYS A 211 9.14 1.30 -17.79
CA LYS A 211 9.41 0.20 -18.74
C LYS A 211 10.90 -0.03 -18.95
N LYS A 212 11.69 1.04 -19.07
CA LYS A 212 13.15 0.94 -19.24
C LYS A 212 13.81 0.32 -18.01
N ILE A 213 13.42 0.74 -16.81
CA ILE A 213 13.95 0.22 -15.55
C ILE A 213 13.54 -1.25 -15.37
N VAL A 214 12.28 -1.59 -15.62
CA VAL A 214 11.75 -2.96 -15.51
C VAL A 214 12.49 -3.91 -16.46
N ALA A 215 12.77 -3.51 -17.69
CA ALA A 215 13.55 -4.30 -18.65
C ALA A 215 14.95 -4.63 -18.09
N LYS A 216 15.60 -3.67 -17.45
CA LYS A 216 16.92 -3.85 -16.83
C LYS A 216 16.87 -4.74 -15.58
N ILE A 217 15.84 -4.62 -14.76
CA ILE A 217 15.67 -5.55 -13.62
C ILE A 217 15.47 -6.97 -14.12
N ARG A 218 14.72 -7.20 -15.20
CA ARG A 218 14.58 -8.52 -15.85
C ARG A 218 15.93 -9.04 -16.38
N GLU A 219 16.77 -8.17 -16.94
CA GLU A 219 18.15 -8.54 -17.34
C GLU A 219 18.98 -9.00 -16.13
N LEU A 220 18.91 -8.27 -15.00
CA LEU A 220 19.59 -8.67 -13.76
C LEU A 220 19.05 -9.99 -13.23
N GLN A 221 17.75 -10.18 -13.22
CA GLN A 221 17.09 -11.43 -12.81
C GLN A 221 17.55 -12.60 -13.69
N GLY A 222 17.65 -12.42 -14.99
CA GLY A 222 18.15 -13.46 -15.91
C GLY A 222 19.61 -13.86 -15.65
N LYS A 223 20.44 -12.93 -15.17
CA LYS A 223 21.87 -13.19 -14.87
C LYS A 223 22.10 -13.89 -13.52
N VAL A 224 21.30 -13.53 -12.49
CA VAL A 224 21.60 -13.91 -11.09
C VAL A 224 20.37 -14.32 -10.30
N GLY A 225 19.19 -14.34 -10.89
CA GLY A 225 17.97 -14.73 -10.21
C GLY A 225 18.01 -16.17 -9.72
N LYS A 226 17.53 -16.37 -8.51
CA LYS A 226 17.36 -17.71 -7.93
C LYS A 226 16.08 -18.37 -8.48
N THR A 227 16.04 -19.68 -8.52
CA THR A 227 14.81 -20.44 -8.82
C THR A 227 13.73 -20.06 -7.82
N LYS A 228 12.56 -19.68 -8.32
CA LYS A 228 11.44 -19.28 -7.46
C LYS A 228 10.87 -20.47 -6.72
N ARG A 229 10.55 -20.26 -5.44
CA ARG A 229 9.75 -21.21 -4.65
C ARG A 229 8.36 -21.30 -5.26
N ILE A 230 7.76 -22.47 -5.16
CA ILE A 230 6.38 -22.70 -5.61
C ILE A 230 5.44 -22.36 -4.45
N ALA A 231 4.47 -21.47 -4.69
CA ALA A 231 3.38 -21.28 -3.75
C ALA A 231 2.55 -22.58 -3.71
N PRO A 232 2.15 -23.06 -2.52
CA PRO A 232 1.31 -24.25 -2.44
C PRO A 232 -0.05 -23.94 -3.11
N GLU A 233 -0.41 -24.68 -4.16
CA GLU A 233 -1.73 -24.55 -4.76
C GLU A 233 -2.77 -25.12 -3.79
N GLU A 234 -3.77 -24.30 -3.43
CA GLU A 234 -4.91 -24.74 -2.67
C GLU A 234 -5.99 -25.27 -3.63
N HIS A 235 -6.00 -26.57 -3.84
CA HIS A 235 -6.99 -27.19 -4.70
C HIS A 235 -8.27 -27.50 -3.91
N ILE A 236 -9.33 -26.74 -4.21
CA ILE A 236 -10.67 -27.04 -3.69
C ILE A 236 -11.39 -27.96 -4.66
N ASP A 237 -11.83 -29.13 -4.16
CA ASP A 237 -12.54 -30.11 -4.95
C ASP A 237 -13.80 -29.51 -5.62
N GLU A 238 -13.95 -29.73 -6.92
CA GLU A 238 -15.09 -29.23 -7.69
C GLU A 238 -16.43 -29.81 -7.24
N GLY A 239 -16.43 -31.06 -6.73
CA GLY A 239 -17.59 -31.67 -6.10
C GLY A 239 -18.03 -30.91 -4.86
N LEU A 240 -17.07 -30.45 -4.04
CA LEU A 240 -17.35 -29.61 -2.87
C LEU A 240 -17.91 -28.24 -3.30
N LYS A 241 -17.30 -27.58 -4.29
CA LYS A 241 -17.81 -26.30 -4.80
C LYS A 241 -19.25 -26.41 -5.25
N LYS A 242 -19.60 -27.50 -5.95
CA LYS A 242 -20.97 -27.78 -6.40
C LYS A 242 -21.92 -27.99 -5.22
N GLN A 243 -21.56 -28.81 -4.23
CA GLN A 243 -22.36 -29.04 -3.02
C GLN A 243 -22.63 -27.74 -2.25
N VAL A 244 -21.60 -26.92 -2.04
CA VAL A 244 -21.78 -25.61 -1.38
C VAL A 244 -22.74 -24.74 -2.16
N ARG A 245 -22.57 -24.65 -3.48
CA ARG A 245 -23.44 -23.86 -4.36
C ARG A 245 -24.90 -24.29 -4.29
N GLU A 246 -25.17 -25.59 -4.31
CA GLU A 246 -26.52 -26.15 -4.22
C GLU A 246 -27.19 -25.77 -2.89
N ILE A 247 -26.43 -25.75 -1.79
CA ILE A 247 -26.95 -25.43 -0.45
C ILE A 247 -27.22 -23.93 -0.30
N VAL A 248 -26.31 -23.05 -0.75
CA VAL A 248 -26.29 -21.63 -0.34
C VAL A 248 -26.69 -20.63 -1.41
N ALA A 249 -26.61 -20.96 -2.72
CA ALA A 249 -26.74 -19.96 -3.79
C ALA A 249 -28.07 -19.19 -3.75
N LYS A 250 -29.20 -19.88 -3.52
CA LYS A 250 -30.50 -19.22 -3.39
C LYS A 250 -30.57 -18.32 -2.17
N GLN A 251 -30.08 -18.81 -1.03
CA GLN A 251 -30.10 -18.09 0.25
C GLN A 251 -29.21 -16.84 0.20
N ILE A 252 -28.04 -16.93 -0.44
CA ILE A 252 -27.14 -15.78 -0.66
C ILE A 252 -27.87 -14.72 -1.50
N ARG A 253 -28.48 -15.10 -2.65
CA ARG A 253 -29.22 -14.17 -3.50
C ARG A 253 -30.34 -13.43 -2.76
N GLU A 254 -31.02 -14.08 -1.84
CA GLU A 254 -32.05 -13.45 -1.02
C GLU A 254 -31.42 -12.53 0.04
N ALA A 255 -30.35 -12.98 0.68
CA ALA A 255 -29.70 -12.24 1.77
C ALA A 255 -29.01 -10.95 1.32
N ILE A 256 -28.35 -10.93 0.14
CA ILE A 256 -27.63 -9.76 -0.37
C ILE A 256 -28.53 -8.55 -0.64
N PHE A 257 -29.85 -8.74 -0.78
CA PHE A 257 -30.83 -7.67 -0.96
C PHE A 257 -31.38 -7.09 0.34
N ILE A 258 -30.95 -7.58 1.51
CA ILE A 258 -31.35 -7.00 2.80
C ILE A 258 -30.70 -5.62 2.93
N PRO A 259 -31.46 -4.51 2.96
CA PRO A 259 -30.89 -3.14 2.94
C PRO A 259 -30.04 -2.83 4.17
N ASN A 260 -30.48 -3.25 5.36
CA ASN A 260 -29.75 -3.04 6.59
C ASN A 260 -28.48 -3.89 6.63
N LYS A 261 -27.32 -3.24 6.85
CA LYS A 261 -26.00 -3.88 6.80
C LYS A 261 -25.83 -4.96 7.87
N SER A 262 -26.24 -4.68 9.12
CA SER A 262 -26.10 -5.62 10.23
C SER A 262 -26.97 -6.87 10.02
N ALA A 263 -28.25 -6.68 9.71
CA ALA A 263 -29.17 -7.77 9.42
C ALA A 263 -28.74 -8.63 8.23
N ARG A 264 -28.19 -8.00 7.20
CA ARG A 264 -27.62 -8.72 6.04
C ARG A 264 -26.42 -9.57 6.46
N GLN A 265 -25.48 -9.01 7.23
CA GLN A 265 -24.31 -9.74 7.69
C GLN A 265 -24.70 -10.91 8.60
N GLU A 266 -25.58 -10.70 9.56
CA GLU A 266 -26.10 -11.76 10.44
C GLU A 266 -26.73 -12.90 9.64
N LYS A 267 -27.51 -12.57 8.60
CA LYS A 267 -28.13 -13.58 7.73
C LYS A 267 -27.08 -14.35 6.92
N LEU A 268 -26.08 -13.68 6.34
CA LEU A 268 -25.00 -14.33 5.59
C LEU A 268 -24.14 -15.21 6.50
N ASP A 269 -23.84 -14.76 7.71
CA ASP A 269 -23.08 -15.55 8.68
C ASP A 269 -23.86 -16.79 9.15
N ALA A 270 -25.18 -16.69 9.32
CA ALA A 270 -26.03 -17.85 9.63
C ALA A 270 -26.03 -18.88 8.48
N ILE A 271 -26.14 -18.42 7.22
CA ILE A 271 -26.11 -19.30 6.03
C ILE A 271 -24.74 -19.99 5.93
N LYS A 272 -23.64 -19.23 6.13
CA LYS A 272 -22.28 -19.77 6.12
C LYS A 272 -22.07 -20.84 7.19
N LYS A 273 -22.54 -20.59 8.42
CA LYS A 273 -22.48 -21.55 9.51
C LYS A 273 -23.26 -22.84 9.21
N GLU A 274 -24.47 -22.70 8.66
CA GLU A 274 -25.30 -23.83 8.23
C GLU A 274 -24.58 -24.68 7.16
N ALA A 275 -23.95 -24.04 6.17
CA ALA A 275 -23.19 -24.75 5.14
C ALA A 275 -22.00 -25.53 5.72
N VAL A 276 -21.25 -24.93 6.64
CA VAL A 276 -20.13 -25.59 7.33
C VAL A 276 -20.60 -26.82 8.09
N GLU A 277 -21.69 -26.72 8.87
CA GLU A 277 -22.21 -27.84 9.61
C GLU A 277 -22.75 -28.99 8.73
N LYS A 278 -23.46 -28.64 7.64
CA LYS A 278 -24.00 -29.65 6.67
C LYS A 278 -22.92 -30.40 5.91
N LEU A 279 -21.79 -29.74 5.65
CA LEU A 279 -20.68 -30.29 4.85
C LEU A 279 -19.48 -30.71 5.69
N LYS A 280 -19.66 -30.84 7.01
CA LYS A 280 -18.60 -31.26 7.93
C LYS A 280 -18.08 -32.66 7.56
N SER A 281 -16.76 -32.82 7.64
CA SER A 281 -16.08 -34.11 7.41
C SER A 281 -14.80 -34.18 8.25
N ASP A 282 -14.10 -35.31 8.21
CA ASP A 282 -12.85 -35.54 8.94
C ASP A 282 -11.64 -34.81 8.25
N ASP A 283 -11.82 -34.21 7.08
CA ASP A 283 -10.80 -33.43 6.41
C ASP A 283 -10.54 -32.13 7.18
N PRO A 284 -9.33 -31.87 7.68
CA PRO A 284 -9.00 -30.69 8.47
C PRO A 284 -9.16 -29.37 7.67
N ASN A 285 -9.12 -29.42 6.33
CA ASN A 285 -9.30 -28.26 5.47
C ASN A 285 -10.75 -28.03 5.05
N ARG A 286 -11.65 -28.96 5.34
CA ARG A 286 -13.04 -28.93 4.86
C ARG A 286 -13.77 -27.66 5.20
N GLU A 287 -13.73 -27.25 6.46
CA GLU A 287 -14.37 -26.03 6.94
C GLU A 287 -13.83 -24.79 6.19
N ARG A 288 -12.52 -24.71 6.03
CA ARG A 288 -11.86 -23.61 5.29
C ARG A 288 -12.30 -23.58 3.83
N HIS A 289 -12.31 -24.73 3.14
CA HIS A 289 -12.73 -24.82 1.75
C HIS A 289 -14.20 -24.45 1.54
N VAL A 290 -15.09 -24.82 2.48
CA VAL A 290 -16.50 -24.39 2.46
C VAL A 290 -16.60 -22.88 2.59
N LYS A 291 -15.86 -22.26 3.53
CA LYS A 291 -15.86 -20.81 3.74
C LYS A 291 -15.34 -20.05 2.52
N LEU A 292 -14.24 -20.50 1.92
CA LEU A 292 -13.68 -19.89 0.71
C LEU A 292 -14.65 -19.95 -0.46
N THR A 293 -15.28 -21.12 -0.66
CA THR A 293 -16.30 -21.29 -1.72
C THR A 293 -17.53 -20.40 -1.47
N PHE A 294 -17.97 -20.28 -0.22
CA PHE A 294 -19.07 -19.39 0.16
C PHE A 294 -18.75 -17.94 -0.19
N HIS A 295 -17.57 -17.43 0.19
CA HIS A 295 -17.15 -16.06 -0.14
C HIS A 295 -17.03 -15.80 -1.64
N SER A 296 -16.53 -16.77 -2.40
CA SER A 296 -16.46 -16.67 -3.87
C SER A 296 -17.85 -16.57 -4.48
N LEU A 297 -18.83 -17.33 -3.97
CA LEU A 297 -20.23 -17.24 -4.42
C LEU A 297 -20.88 -15.91 -4.02
N GLU A 298 -20.70 -15.46 -2.80
CA GLU A 298 -21.18 -14.16 -2.31
C GLU A 298 -20.65 -13.02 -3.19
N TYR A 299 -19.33 -13.01 -3.44
CA TYR A 299 -18.70 -12.03 -4.34
C TYR A 299 -19.32 -12.03 -5.73
N THR A 300 -19.51 -13.22 -6.31
CA THR A 300 -20.08 -13.38 -7.65
C THR A 300 -21.52 -12.88 -7.72
N GLU A 301 -22.36 -13.23 -6.75
CA GLU A 301 -23.77 -12.82 -6.71
C GLU A 301 -23.93 -11.30 -6.47
N VAL A 302 -23.12 -10.71 -5.59
CA VAL A 302 -23.11 -9.25 -5.38
C VAL A 302 -22.67 -8.52 -6.67
N ARG A 303 -21.64 -9.05 -7.35
CA ARG A 303 -21.17 -8.48 -8.60
C ARG A 303 -22.26 -8.54 -9.70
N HIS A 304 -22.92 -9.67 -9.85
CA HIS A 304 -24.03 -9.82 -10.80
C HIS A 304 -25.20 -8.87 -10.47
N MET A 305 -25.55 -8.74 -9.20
CA MET A 305 -26.59 -7.80 -8.77
C MET A 305 -26.27 -6.36 -9.20
N ILE A 306 -25.03 -5.90 -9.03
CA ILE A 306 -24.63 -4.55 -9.40
C ILE A 306 -24.61 -4.37 -10.93
N LEU A 307 -24.02 -5.32 -11.66
CA LEU A 307 -23.85 -5.22 -13.12
C LEU A 307 -25.15 -5.40 -13.90
N GLU A 308 -26.00 -6.35 -13.48
CA GLU A 308 -27.20 -6.71 -14.25
C GLU A 308 -28.44 -5.91 -13.81
N LYS A 309 -28.56 -5.62 -12.49
CA LYS A 309 -29.74 -4.91 -11.96
C LYS A 309 -29.47 -3.44 -11.66
N GLY A 310 -28.23 -2.97 -11.76
CA GLY A 310 -27.86 -1.60 -11.45
C GLY A 310 -28.13 -1.20 -9.99
N SER A 311 -28.23 -2.17 -9.08
CA SER A 311 -28.57 -1.94 -7.68
C SER A 311 -27.44 -2.37 -6.76
N ARG A 312 -27.13 -1.55 -5.75
CA ARG A 312 -26.23 -1.89 -4.65
C ARG A 312 -26.99 -2.66 -3.56
N ALA A 313 -26.27 -3.31 -2.65
CA ALA A 313 -26.84 -4.12 -1.57
C ALA A 313 -27.82 -3.37 -0.64
N ASP A 314 -27.72 -2.07 -0.53
CA ASP A 314 -28.62 -1.20 0.24
C ASP A 314 -29.75 -0.57 -0.61
N GLY A 315 -29.94 -1.05 -1.84
CA GLY A 315 -30.99 -0.61 -2.75
C GLY A 315 -30.67 0.66 -3.55
N ARG A 316 -29.53 1.30 -3.32
CA ARG A 316 -29.11 2.48 -4.08
C ARG A 316 -28.67 2.09 -5.51
N GLY A 317 -28.85 3.00 -6.44
CA GLY A 317 -28.24 2.94 -7.76
C GLY A 317 -26.72 3.19 -7.75
N PRO A 318 -26.02 2.97 -8.88
CA PRO A 318 -24.55 3.14 -8.95
C PRO A 318 -24.07 4.57 -8.62
N ALA A 319 -24.84 5.60 -8.96
CA ALA A 319 -24.51 7.01 -8.75
C ALA A 319 -25.06 7.60 -7.45
N ASP A 320 -25.90 6.87 -6.72
CA ASP A 320 -26.53 7.41 -5.51
C ASP A 320 -25.55 7.55 -4.36
N ILE A 321 -25.60 8.69 -3.67
CA ILE A 321 -24.82 8.97 -2.48
C ILE A 321 -25.69 8.70 -1.23
N ARG A 322 -25.10 8.15 -0.17
CA ARG A 322 -25.78 8.02 1.12
C ARG A 322 -26.13 9.39 1.67
N PRO A 323 -27.23 9.53 2.46
CA PRO A 323 -27.57 10.80 3.11
C PRO A 323 -26.39 11.36 3.89
N ILE A 324 -26.12 12.65 3.69
CA ILE A 324 -25.05 13.39 4.37
C ILE A 324 -25.69 14.41 5.29
N THR A 325 -25.21 14.48 6.53
CA THR A 325 -25.52 15.54 7.48
C THR A 325 -24.24 16.09 8.09
N CYS A 326 -24.25 17.40 8.39
CA CYS A 326 -23.12 18.08 9.03
C CYS A 326 -23.65 18.91 10.19
N GLU A 327 -23.02 18.77 11.35
CA GLU A 327 -23.29 19.56 12.54
C GLU A 327 -22.02 20.28 12.95
N VAL A 328 -22.12 21.54 13.35
CA VAL A 328 -20.98 22.34 13.81
C VAL A 328 -21.13 22.72 15.26
N GLY A 329 -20.01 22.99 15.96
CA GLY A 329 -20.04 23.42 17.35
C GLY A 329 -20.48 22.33 18.34
N VAL A 330 -20.27 21.06 18.00
CA VAL A 330 -20.71 19.91 18.82
C VAL A 330 -19.94 19.76 20.13
N LEU A 331 -18.72 20.33 20.22
CA LEU A 331 -17.87 20.28 21.42
C LEU A 331 -17.67 21.70 21.99
N PRO A 332 -17.98 21.94 23.29
CA PRO A 332 -18.06 23.30 23.85
C PRO A 332 -16.70 23.96 24.14
N ARG A 333 -15.60 23.21 24.23
CA ARG A 333 -14.28 23.75 24.65
C ARG A 333 -13.23 23.80 23.54
N THR A 334 -13.52 23.23 22.38
CA THR A 334 -12.61 23.23 21.24
C THR A 334 -12.67 24.56 20.47
N HIS A 335 -11.62 24.94 19.74
CA HIS A 335 -11.64 26.12 18.89
C HIS A 335 -12.62 25.98 17.72
N GLY A 336 -12.78 24.76 17.22
CA GLY A 336 -13.81 24.38 16.26
C GLY A 336 -14.09 22.89 16.33
N SER A 337 -15.33 22.49 16.06
CA SER A 337 -15.73 21.09 15.96
C SER A 337 -16.86 20.91 14.97
N ALA A 338 -16.84 19.80 14.24
CA ALA A 338 -17.90 19.40 13.33
C ALA A 338 -18.08 17.88 13.35
N LEU A 339 -19.33 17.44 13.26
CA LEU A 339 -19.70 16.06 13.06
C LEU A 339 -20.21 15.88 11.63
N PHE A 340 -19.47 15.13 10.83
CA PHE A 340 -19.89 14.72 9.49
C PHE A 340 -20.44 13.31 9.55
N THR A 341 -21.65 13.11 9.02
CA THR A 341 -22.30 11.80 8.96
C THR A 341 -22.67 11.48 7.51
N ARG A 342 -22.30 10.30 7.03
CA ARG A 342 -22.70 9.76 5.73
C ARG A 342 -23.26 8.35 5.92
N GLY A 343 -24.58 8.22 5.96
CA GLY A 343 -25.26 7.00 6.37
C GLY A 343 -24.88 6.63 7.81
N GLU A 344 -24.26 5.47 8.02
CA GLU A 344 -23.80 5.02 9.36
C GLU A 344 -22.35 5.43 9.69
N THR A 345 -21.62 5.98 8.72
CA THR A 345 -20.22 6.40 8.90
C THR A 345 -20.17 7.84 9.43
N GLN A 346 -19.44 8.04 10.51
CA GLN A 346 -19.27 9.36 11.14
C GLN A 346 -17.80 9.75 11.23
N SER A 347 -17.54 11.04 11.12
CA SER A 347 -16.25 11.66 11.39
C SER A 347 -16.44 12.87 12.29
N LEU A 348 -15.83 12.85 13.46
CA LEU A 348 -15.74 13.99 14.36
C LEU A 348 -14.44 14.74 14.05
N ALA A 349 -14.54 15.90 13.43
CA ALA A 349 -13.42 16.78 13.14
C ALA A 349 -13.30 17.83 14.24
N VAL A 350 -12.08 18.06 14.73
CA VAL A 350 -11.79 19.04 15.77
C VAL A 350 -10.61 19.88 15.32
N VAL A 351 -10.73 21.20 15.47
CA VAL A 351 -9.69 22.16 15.08
C VAL A 351 -9.14 22.86 16.34
N THR A 352 -7.82 22.99 16.38
CA THR A 352 -7.09 23.80 17.35
C THR A 352 -6.22 24.80 16.57
N LEU A 353 -6.35 26.08 16.90
CA LEU A 353 -5.51 27.14 16.33
C LEU A 353 -4.32 27.36 17.27
N GLY A 354 -3.12 27.39 16.68
CA GLY A 354 -1.87 27.67 17.38
C GLY A 354 -1.17 28.93 16.86
N SER A 355 0.00 29.19 17.39
CA SER A 355 0.92 30.25 16.98
C SER A 355 2.13 29.63 16.26
N THR A 356 3.09 30.45 15.86
CA THR A 356 4.37 30.01 15.29
C THR A 356 5.20 29.17 16.27
N ASP A 357 4.98 29.33 17.59
CA ASP A 357 5.68 28.52 18.62
C ASP A 357 5.16 27.07 18.66
N ASP A 358 3.99 26.82 18.08
CA ASP A 358 3.34 25.51 18.02
C ASP A 358 3.68 24.73 16.72
N GLU A 359 4.45 25.33 15.81
CA GLU A 359 4.85 24.70 14.57
C GLU A 359 5.70 23.43 14.80
N GLN A 360 5.42 22.38 14.05
CA GLN A 360 6.21 21.15 14.12
C GLN A 360 7.52 21.30 13.36
N ARG A 361 8.64 21.30 14.08
CA ARG A 361 9.99 21.21 13.48
C ARG A 361 10.28 19.79 13.01
N ILE A 362 10.58 19.63 11.73
CA ILE A 362 10.98 18.37 11.10
C ILE A 362 12.47 18.44 10.75
N ASP A 363 13.26 17.50 11.29
CA ASP A 363 14.67 17.30 10.92
C ASP A 363 14.75 16.05 10.02
N ALA A 364 14.67 16.28 8.68
CA ALA A 364 14.74 15.25 7.67
C ALA A 364 16.15 15.07 7.12
N LEU A 365 16.41 14.03 6.32
CA LEU A 365 17.71 13.84 5.65
C LEU A 365 18.02 15.01 4.70
N GLU A 366 16.99 15.54 4.05
CA GLU A 366 17.08 16.64 3.08
C GLU A 366 17.30 18.01 3.73
N GLY A 367 17.04 18.14 5.02
CA GLY A 367 17.17 19.40 5.76
C GLY A 367 16.12 19.58 6.84
N GLU A 368 16.12 20.76 7.45
CA GLU A 368 15.10 21.14 8.43
C GLU A 368 14.01 21.98 7.78
N TYR A 369 12.75 21.73 8.18
CA TYR A 369 11.62 22.55 7.80
C TYR A 369 10.54 22.54 8.87
N PHE A 370 9.58 23.47 8.79
CA PHE A 370 8.47 23.60 9.73
C PHE A 370 7.16 23.28 9.06
N ARG A 371 6.28 22.61 9.79
CA ARG A 371 4.90 22.35 9.36
C ARG A 371 3.96 23.21 10.20
N THR A 372 3.20 24.05 9.51
CA THR A 372 2.21 24.95 10.11
C THR A 372 0.81 24.33 10.18
N PHE A 373 0.53 23.34 9.34
CA PHE A 373 -0.72 22.59 9.33
C PHE A 373 -0.44 21.11 9.57
N MET A 374 -1.20 20.50 10.48
CA MET A 374 -1.08 19.08 10.82
C MET A 374 -2.47 18.46 10.91
N LEU A 375 -2.69 17.32 10.28
CA LEU A 375 -3.91 16.55 10.38
C LEU A 375 -3.64 15.19 11.01
N HIS A 376 -4.25 14.95 12.17
CA HIS A 376 -4.16 13.67 12.88
C HIS A 376 -5.43 12.87 12.69
N TYR A 377 -5.35 11.73 12.00
CA TYR A 377 -6.45 10.79 11.83
C TYR A 377 -6.36 9.68 12.86
N ASN A 378 -7.45 9.47 13.59
CA ASN A 378 -7.60 8.40 14.56
C ASN A 378 -8.76 7.48 14.18
N PHE A 379 -8.56 6.17 14.31
CA PHE A 379 -9.57 5.16 14.02
C PHE A 379 -9.71 4.20 15.20
N PRO A 380 -10.42 4.59 16.27
CA PRO A 380 -10.57 3.77 17.46
C PRO A 380 -11.39 2.50 17.17
N PRO A 381 -11.20 1.42 17.94
CA PRO A 381 -11.85 0.12 17.70
C PRO A 381 -13.37 0.18 17.61
N PHE A 382 -14.01 1.02 18.40
CA PHE A 382 -15.46 1.18 18.38
C PHE A 382 -16.00 1.72 17.05
N SER A 383 -15.16 2.32 16.19
CA SER A 383 -15.57 2.77 14.84
C SER A 383 -16.06 1.63 13.93
N VAL A 384 -15.71 0.40 14.26
CA VAL A 384 -16.13 -0.82 13.57
C VAL A 384 -16.77 -1.83 14.52
N GLY A 385 -17.16 -1.41 15.73
CA GLY A 385 -17.81 -2.27 16.72
C GLY A 385 -16.90 -3.31 17.37
N GLU A 386 -15.57 -3.13 17.30
CA GLU A 386 -14.59 -4.05 17.89
C GLU A 386 -14.21 -3.65 19.33
N ALA A 387 -13.97 -4.65 20.16
CA ALA A 387 -13.35 -4.50 21.48
C ALA A 387 -11.89 -4.96 21.39
N ARG A 388 -10.94 -4.04 21.40
CA ARG A 388 -9.51 -4.31 21.40
C ARG A 388 -8.71 -3.23 22.15
N PRO A 389 -7.49 -3.52 22.64
CA PRO A 389 -6.66 -2.54 23.31
C PRO A 389 -6.39 -1.30 22.44
N LEU A 390 -6.50 -0.11 23.02
CA LEU A 390 -6.06 1.12 22.39
C LEU A 390 -4.53 1.11 22.25
N ARG A 391 -4.07 1.38 21.04
CA ARG A 391 -2.64 1.49 20.70
C ARG A 391 -2.39 2.83 20.03
N SER A 392 -1.10 3.18 19.85
CA SER A 392 -0.72 4.31 19.00
C SER A 392 -1.23 4.11 17.56
N PRO A 393 -1.45 5.19 16.80
CA PRO A 393 -1.88 5.11 15.41
C PRO A 393 -1.04 4.13 14.59
N GLY A 394 -1.70 3.27 13.84
CA GLY A 394 -1.05 2.30 12.96
C GLY A 394 -0.66 2.95 11.62
N ARG A 395 0.13 2.22 10.81
CA ARG A 395 0.57 2.68 9.48
C ARG A 395 -0.60 3.07 8.56
N ARG A 396 -1.76 2.41 8.70
CA ARG A 396 -2.96 2.72 7.91
C ARG A 396 -3.55 4.07 8.31
N GLU A 397 -3.59 4.37 9.61
CA GLU A 397 -4.10 5.63 10.13
C GLU A 397 -3.21 6.79 9.72
N VAL A 398 -1.89 6.65 9.86
CA VAL A 398 -0.90 7.64 9.39
C VAL A 398 -1.08 7.89 7.88
N GLY A 399 -1.17 6.83 7.07
CA GLY A 399 -1.34 6.97 5.62
C GLY A 399 -2.66 7.60 5.21
N HIS A 400 -3.76 7.33 5.92
CA HIS A 400 -5.06 7.93 5.65
C HIS A 400 -5.07 9.41 6.04
N GLY A 401 -4.48 9.73 7.21
CA GLY A 401 -4.32 11.12 7.66
C GLY A 401 -3.53 11.96 6.66
N ALA A 402 -2.41 11.47 6.18
CA ALA A 402 -1.58 12.18 5.20
C ALA A 402 -2.30 12.45 3.86
N LEU A 403 -3.17 11.53 3.40
CA LEU A 403 -3.98 11.78 2.21
C LEU A 403 -5.04 12.87 2.44
N ALA A 404 -5.69 12.87 3.62
CA ALA A 404 -6.64 13.91 4.00
C ALA A 404 -5.95 15.26 4.17
N GLU A 405 -4.76 15.30 4.77
CA GLU A 405 -3.97 16.52 4.96
C GLU A 405 -3.60 17.19 3.63
N ARG A 406 -3.21 16.38 2.62
CA ARG A 406 -2.90 16.93 1.29
C ARG A 406 -4.12 17.47 0.53
N ALA A 407 -5.32 17.05 0.90
CA ALA A 407 -6.56 17.49 0.25
C ALA A 407 -7.08 18.82 0.80
N LEU A 408 -6.57 19.28 1.96
CA LEU A 408 -6.92 20.53 2.64
C LEU A 408 -5.83 21.59 2.44
#